data_5cab34801fc125a8c1a3fbd724ec0fe1
#
_entry.id   5cab34801fc125a8c1a3fbd724ec0fe1
#
_cell.length_a   1.000
_cell.length_b   1.000
_cell.length_c   1.000
_cell.angle_alpha   90.00
_cell.angle_beta   90.00
_cell.angle_gamma   90.00
#
_symmetry.space_group_name_H-M   'P 1'
#
loop_
_entity.id
_entity.type
_entity.pdbx_description
1 polymer ?
#
loop_
_entity_poly.entity_id
_entity_poly.type
_entity_poly.pdbx_seq_one_letter_code
_entity_poly.pdbx_strand_id
1 'polypeptide(L)'
;MRKLILGVAAAALLLGTQLAGAASAQEPPVCGPPGEEVPATIVGAGTIFGTSGNDVIVASGGNDVVFAGDGNDIVCGEGGNDTLNGGKGNDVLIGDELDSVPFAPSNGANNDTLLGGPGDDMLAGLGGNDTLEGGPGADQLIGMGGVDTIAGGPGDDTAFGGPLNDVIAGGPDNDTLFGNFGSDTITGGPGDDFIDGDNPTPAPPPFPPGDNNDVCSGGPGTNVIQNCEITS
;
A
#
# COMPACT_ATOMS: atom_id res chain seq x y z
N MET A 1 2.00 -13.61 -19.64
CA MET A 1 0.73 -13.15 -19.11
C MET A 1 0.94 -11.75 -18.62
N ARG A 2 0.29 -10.79 -19.25
CA ARG A 2 0.52 -9.38 -18.98
C ARG A 2 -0.76 -8.85 -18.38
N LYS A 3 -0.78 -8.63 -17.09
CA LYS A 3 -1.64 -7.64 -16.45
C LYS A 3 -0.92 -7.19 -15.20
N LEU A 4 -0.10 -6.26 -15.37
CA LEU A 4 0.23 -5.39 -14.33
C LEU A 4 0.33 -4.05 -14.93
N ILE A 5 -0.33 -3.22 -14.33
CA ILE A 5 0.14 -2.13 -13.67
C ILE A 5 -0.07 -0.87 -14.25
N LEU A 6 -0.30 -0.05 -13.30
CA LEU A 6 -0.14 1.40 -13.34
C LEU A 6 -0.83 2.07 -14.49
N GLY A 7 -2.11 2.14 -14.34
CA GLY A 7 -2.84 3.24 -14.92
C GLY A 7 -2.87 4.43 -13.98
N VAL A 8 -1.75 4.80 -13.37
CA VAL A 8 -1.62 6.14 -12.79
C VAL A 8 -1.27 7.07 -13.93
N ALA A 9 -2.24 7.48 -14.71
CA ALA A 9 -2.18 8.66 -15.56
C ALA A 9 -3.50 8.86 -16.30
N ALA A 10 -4.36 9.68 -15.80
CA ALA A 10 -5.14 10.68 -16.52
C ALA A 10 -6.21 11.30 -15.62
N ALA A 11 -5.83 12.23 -14.77
CA ALA A 11 -6.79 13.20 -14.27
C ALA A 11 -7.12 14.16 -15.42
N ALA A 12 -8.25 13.96 -16.05
CA ALA A 12 -8.81 14.94 -16.97
C ALA A 12 -9.51 16.04 -16.18
N LEU A 13 -8.90 17.21 -16.20
CA LEU A 13 -9.44 18.47 -15.70
C LEU A 13 -10.79 18.77 -16.36
N LEU A 14 -11.87 18.70 -15.64
CA LEU A 14 -13.18 19.26 -16.00
C LEU A 14 -13.50 20.42 -15.09
N LEU A 15 -13.18 21.64 -15.53
CA LEU A 15 -13.78 22.85 -14.98
C LEU A 15 -15.27 22.87 -15.35
N GLY A 16 -16.11 22.52 -14.40
CA GLY A 16 -17.56 22.68 -14.47
C GLY A 16 -18.00 23.92 -13.70
N THR A 17 -18.57 24.87 -14.39
CA THR A 17 -19.18 26.09 -13.83
C THR A 17 -20.32 25.74 -12.85
N GLN A 18 -20.23 26.23 -11.65
CA GLN A 18 -21.30 26.13 -10.65
C GLN A 18 -22.51 26.93 -11.08
N LEU A 19 -23.62 26.25 -11.31
CA LEU A 19 -24.96 26.82 -11.29
C LEU A 19 -25.61 26.46 -9.94
N ALA A 20 -25.87 27.48 -9.14
CA ALA A 20 -26.57 27.31 -7.87
C ALA A 20 -28.02 26.85 -8.11
N GLY A 21 -28.47 25.84 -7.40
CA GLY A 21 -29.88 25.56 -7.22
C GLY A 21 -30.40 24.19 -7.62
N ALA A 22 -29.92 23.15 -7.00
CA ALA A 22 -30.63 21.94 -6.62
C ALA A 22 -29.74 21.23 -5.59
N ALA A 23 -30.32 20.76 -4.50
CA ALA A 23 -29.59 19.81 -3.66
C ALA A 23 -29.35 18.56 -4.53
N SER A 24 -28.21 18.49 -5.19
CA SER A 24 -27.78 17.26 -5.84
C SER A 24 -27.64 16.23 -4.71
N ALA A 25 -28.28 15.11 -4.85
CA ALA A 25 -27.92 13.96 -4.05
C ALA A 25 -26.40 13.82 -4.24
N GLN A 26 -25.64 14.02 -3.17
CA GLN A 26 -24.20 13.85 -3.18
C GLN A 26 -23.99 12.37 -3.52
N GLU A 27 -23.27 12.11 -4.58
CA GLU A 27 -22.93 10.72 -4.89
C GLU A 27 -22.24 10.13 -3.67
N PRO A 28 -22.50 8.86 -3.33
CA PRO A 28 -21.81 8.24 -2.21
C PRO A 28 -20.30 8.32 -2.46
N PRO A 29 -19.47 8.50 -1.43
CA PRO A 29 -18.05 8.44 -1.59
C PRO A 29 -17.66 7.11 -2.21
N VAL A 30 -16.59 7.07 -2.96
CA VAL A 30 -16.11 5.90 -3.67
C VAL A 30 -14.74 5.51 -3.12
N CYS A 31 -14.42 4.23 -3.15
CA CYS A 31 -13.17 3.68 -2.69
C CYS A 31 -12.65 2.68 -3.72
N GLY A 32 -11.35 2.56 -3.81
CA GLY A 32 -10.70 1.63 -4.70
C GLY A 32 -9.69 2.30 -5.65
N PRO A 33 -8.87 1.50 -6.33
CA PRO A 33 -7.86 2.01 -7.23
C PRO A 33 -8.49 2.81 -8.40
N PRO A 34 -7.78 3.81 -8.95
CA PRO A 34 -8.30 4.67 -10.00
C PRO A 34 -8.85 3.90 -11.21
N GLY A 35 -10.11 4.12 -11.53
CA GLY A 35 -10.81 3.43 -12.62
C GLY A 35 -11.54 2.14 -12.21
N GLU A 36 -11.42 1.76 -10.96
CA GLU A 36 -12.14 0.64 -10.34
C GLU A 36 -12.88 1.09 -9.06
N GLU A 37 -13.08 2.40 -8.88
CA GLU A 37 -13.74 2.96 -7.71
C GLU A 37 -15.16 2.41 -7.55
N VAL A 38 -15.48 1.96 -6.33
CA VAL A 38 -16.77 1.37 -5.98
C VAL A 38 -17.47 2.27 -4.98
N PRO A 39 -18.80 2.46 -5.10
CA PRO A 39 -19.55 3.24 -4.11
C PRO A 39 -19.48 2.60 -2.72
N ALA A 40 -19.22 3.42 -1.71
CA ALA A 40 -19.13 2.95 -0.33
C ALA A 40 -20.46 2.34 0.16
N THR A 41 -20.35 1.22 0.85
CA THR A 41 -21.45 0.62 1.60
C THR A 41 -21.52 1.13 3.03
N ILE A 42 -20.36 1.52 3.58
CA ILE A 42 -20.22 2.07 4.92
C ILE A 42 -19.37 3.35 4.83
N VAL A 43 -19.86 4.40 5.45
CA VAL A 43 -19.13 5.67 5.58
C VAL A 43 -19.14 6.08 7.03
N GLY A 44 -17.97 6.42 7.58
CA GLY A 44 -17.89 6.74 9.00
C GLY A 44 -16.67 7.56 9.38
N ALA A 45 -16.50 7.73 10.67
CA ALA A 45 -15.37 8.38 11.30
C ALA A 45 -15.15 7.79 12.69
N GLY A 46 -13.92 7.79 13.15
CA GLY A 46 -13.52 7.19 14.41
C GLY A 46 -13.44 5.66 14.31
N THR A 47 -14.17 4.92 15.14
CA THR A 47 -14.14 3.46 15.06
C THR A 47 -15.29 2.94 14.19
N ILE A 48 -14.94 2.25 13.11
CA ILE A 48 -15.86 1.72 12.11
C ILE A 48 -15.78 0.20 12.10
N PHE A 49 -16.93 -0.45 12.00
CA PHE A 49 -17.02 -1.90 11.89
C PHE A 49 -17.77 -2.27 10.61
N GLY A 50 -17.18 -3.12 9.81
CA GLY A 50 -17.82 -3.79 8.69
C GLY A 50 -18.67 -4.97 9.15
N THR A 51 -18.96 -5.86 8.23
CA THR A 51 -19.85 -7.01 8.43
C THR A 51 -19.10 -8.34 8.24
N SER A 52 -19.81 -9.39 7.90
CA SER A 52 -19.23 -10.68 7.47
C SER A 52 -19.41 -10.91 5.97
N GLY A 53 -19.59 -9.89 5.20
CA GLY A 53 -19.71 -9.93 3.75
C GLY A 53 -18.91 -8.81 3.14
N ASN A 54 -18.71 -8.83 1.86
CA ASN A 54 -17.89 -7.87 1.15
C ASN A 54 -18.38 -6.42 1.36
N ASP A 55 -17.60 -5.62 2.04
CA ASP A 55 -17.90 -4.24 2.36
C ASP A 55 -17.02 -3.27 1.54
N VAL A 56 -17.53 -2.07 1.33
CA VAL A 56 -16.75 -0.95 0.82
C VAL A 56 -16.83 0.16 1.86
N ILE A 57 -15.74 0.39 2.57
CA ILE A 57 -15.67 1.28 3.72
C ILE A 57 -14.86 2.52 3.36
N VAL A 58 -15.46 3.70 3.56
CA VAL A 58 -14.76 4.97 3.44
C VAL A 58 -14.78 5.65 4.82
N ALA A 59 -13.62 5.92 5.36
CA ALA A 59 -13.45 6.59 6.63
C ALA A 59 -13.49 8.12 6.48
N SER A 60 -12.63 8.86 7.13
CA SER A 60 -12.69 10.33 7.11
C SER A 60 -11.30 10.95 7.08
N GLY A 61 -11.20 12.28 6.98
CA GLY A 61 -9.91 13.00 7.06
C GLY A 61 -9.37 13.15 8.49
N GLY A 62 -9.64 12.21 9.39
CA GLY A 62 -9.15 12.22 10.77
C GLY A 62 -8.72 10.82 11.17
N ASN A 63 -8.00 10.68 12.27
CA ASN A 63 -7.49 9.38 12.70
C ASN A 63 -8.62 8.38 12.99
N ASP A 64 -8.72 7.35 12.19
CA ASP A 64 -9.79 6.36 12.21
C ASP A 64 -9.27 4.96 12.55
N VAL A 65 -10.17 4.09 13.00
CA VAL A 65 -9.88 2.69 13.26
C VAL A 65 -10.96 1.85 12.58
N VAL A 66 -10.58 1.08 11.58
CA VAL A 66 -11.51 0.27 10.79
C VAL A 66 -11.26 -1.21 11.02
N PHE A 67 -12.33 -1.95 11.26
CA PHE A 67 -12.37 -3.41 11.27
C PHE A 67 -13.36 -3.84 10.20
N ALA A 68 -12.88 -4.28 9.04
CA ALA A 68 -13.74 -4.63 7.91
C ALA A 68 -14.50 -5.96 8.16
N GLY A 69 -13.82 -7.00 8.59
CA GLY A 69 -14.50 -8.20 9.08
C GLY A 69 -14.15 -9.49 8.34
N ASP A 70 -15.14 -10.30 8.03
CA ASP A 70 -14.97 -11.43 7.11
C ASP A 70 -15.51 -10.97 5.75
N GLY A 71 -14.87 -11.35 4.65
CA GLY A 71 -15.32 -10.97 3.31
C GLY A 71 -14.13 -10.51 2.47
N ASN A 72 -14.39 -10.10 1.25
CA ASN A 72 -13.38 -9.42 0.44
C ASN A 72 -13.74 -7.94 0.46
N ASP A 73 -13.06 -7.20 1.30
CA ASP A 73 -13.41 -5.83 1.65
C ASP A 73 -12.55 -4.81 0.90
N ILE A 74 -13.05 -3.60 0.75
CA ILE A 74 -12.30 -2.46 0.25
C ILE A 74 -12.39 -1.36 1.30
N VAL A 75 -11.25 -0.90 1.80
CA VAL A 75 -11.18 0.12 2.86
C VAL A 75 -10.32 1.28 2.40
N CYS A 76 -10.85 2.49 2.50
CA CYS A 76 -10.11 3.74 2.34
C CYS A 76 -10.13 4.53 3.65
N GLY A 77 -8.93 4.78 4.21
CA GLY A 77 -8.73 5.57 5.41
C GLY A 77 -8.97 7.06 5.16
N GLU A 78 -8.59 7.53 3.99
CA GLU A 78 -8.63 8.91 3.53
C GLU A 78 -7.46 9.72 4.10
N GLY A 79 -7.64 10.51 5.10
CA GLY A 79 -6.55 11.32 5.65
C GLY A 79 -6.50 11.28 7.16
N GLY A 80 -5.33 11.39 7.72
CA GLY A 80 -5.10 11.20 9.15
C GLY A 80 -4.21 9.98 9.39
N ASN A 81 -3.94 9.66 10.63
CA ASN A 81 -3.19 8.44 10.95
C ASN A 81 -4.18 7.34 11.28
N ASP A 82 -4.38 6.43 10.36
CA ASP A 82 -5.42 5.43 10.42
C ASP A 82 -4.91 4.04 10.84
N THR A 83 -5.82 3.23 11.31
CA THR A 83 -5.59 1.80 11.56
C THR A 83 -6.65 1.02 10.82
N LEU A 84 -6.25 0.33 9.77
CA LEU A 84 -7.14 -0.44 8.92
C LEU A 84 -6.87 -1.92 9.10
N ASN A 85 -7.93 -2.68 9.38
CA ASN A 85 -7.86 -4.12 9.52
C ASN A 85 -8.87 -4.76 8.57
N GLY A 86 -8.38 -5.46 7.55
CA GLY A 86 -9.21 -6.17 6.56
C GLY A 86 -9.95 -7.32 7.23
N GLY A 87 -9.24 -8.23 7.84
CA GLY A 87 -9.84 -9.36 8.53
C GLY A 87 -9.62 -10.66 7.78
N LYS A 88 -10.68 -11.36 7.36
CA LYS A 88 -10.54 -12.58 6.56
C LYS A 88 -11.09 -12.37 5.17
N GLY A 89 -10.36 -12.79 4.20
CA GLY A 89 -10.70 -12.71 2.79
C GLY A 89 -9.61 -12.00 2.04
N ASN A 90 -9.87 -11.71 0.78
CA ASN A 90 -8.91 -11.00 -0.06
C ASN A 90 -9.30 -9.53 -0.04
N ASP A 91 -8.56 -8.73 0.74
CA ASP A 91 -8.91 -7.37 1.07
C ASP A 91 -8.08 -6.34 0.28
N VAL A 92 -8.60 -5.14 0.14
CA VAL A 92 -7.91 -3.99 -0.43
C VAL A 92 -7.93 -2.86 0.60
N LEU A 93 -6.78 -2.50 1.14
CA LEU A 93 -6.62 -1.46 2.13
C LEU A 93 -5.81 -0.30 1.55
N ILE A 94 -6.34 0.91 1.64
CA ILE A 94 -5.71 2.13 1.15
C ILE A 94 -5.66 3.13 2.32
N GLY A 95 -4.45 3.53 2.75
CA GLY A 95 -4.26 4.41 3.89
C GLY A 95 -4.79 5.81 3.62
N ASP A 96 -4.20 6.49 2.67
CA ASP A 96 -4.48 7.88 2.36
C ASP A 96 -5.43 8.07 1.17
N GLU A 97 -5.87 9.32 0.97
CA GLU A 97 -6.56 9.71 -0.25
C GLU A 97 -5.62 9.62 -1.46
N LEU A 98 -6.10 9.01 -2.54
CA LEU A 98 -5.38 8.98 -3.81
C LEU A 98 -5.33 10.38 -4.42
N ASP A 99 -4.45 11.22 -3.90
CA ASP A 99 -4.25 12.56 -4.42
C ASP A 99 -3.81 12.54 -5.89
N SER A 100 -4.29 13.50 -6.65
CA SER A 100 -4.09 13.62 -8.10
C SER A 100 -2.63 13.88 -8.52
N VAL A 101 -1.67 13.74 -7.63
CA VAL A 101 -0.24 13.93 -7.90
C VAL A 101 0.53 12.67 -7.51
N PRO A 102 0.80 11.77 -8.46
CA PRO A 102 1.65 10.61 -8.18
C PRO A 102 3.06 11.11 -7.81
N PHE A 103 3.58 10.63 -6.68
CA PHE A 103 4.92 10.93 -6.16
C PHE A 103 5.16 12.35 -5.61
N ALA A 104 4.15 13.11 -5.24
CA ALA A 104 4.39 14.23 -4.35
C ALA A 104 4.67 13.66 -2.95
N PRO A 105 5.77 14.01 -2.29
CA PRO A 105 5.86 13.77 -0.86
C PRO A 105 4.67 14.50 -0.24
N SER A 106 3.73 13.76 0.30
CA SER A 106 2.57 14.35 0.96
C SER A 106 3.09 15.25 2.09
N ASN A 107 2.76 16.53 2.06
CA ASN A 107 3.17 17.49 3.09
C ASN A 107 2.39 17.30 4.41
N GLY A 108 1.63 16.25 4.52
CA GLY A 108 1.02 15.78 5.74
C GLY A 108 1.42 14.31 5.89
N ALA A 109 2.37 14.02 6.75
CA ALA A 109 2.71 12.65 7.06
C ALA A 109 1.54 12.04 7.81
N ASN A 110 0.64 11.41 7.09
CA ASN A 110 -0.30 10.49 7.67
C ASN A 110 0.44 9.17 7.82
N ASN A 111 0.54 8.65 9.01
CA ASN A 111 1.25 7.41 9.26
C ASN A 111 0.21 6.35 9.61
N ASP A 112 0.01 5.44 8.69
CA ASP A 112 -1.07 4.48 8.77
C ASP A 112 -0.58 3.10 9.24
N THR A 113 -1.52 2.30 9.71
CA THR A 113 -1.28 0.89 10.04
C THR A 113 -2.31 0.05 9.32
N LEU A 114 -1.84 -0.74 8.36
CA LEU A 114 -2.66 -1.59 7.51
C LEU A 114 -2.37 -3.05 7.85
N LEU A 115 -3.41 -3.79 8.21
CA LEU A 115 -3.37 -5.21 8.54
C LEU A 115 -4.32 -5.95 7.61
N GLY A 116 -3.80 -6.71 6.65
CA GLY A 116 -4.59 -7.52 5.73
C GLY A 116 -5.33 -8.62 6.48
N GLY A 117 -4.62 -9.54 7.02
CA GLY A 117 -5.17 -10.69 7.73
C GLY A 117 -5.02 -11.97 6.90
N PRO A 118 -5.86 -12.99 7.09
CA PRO A 118 -5.82 -14.17 6.25
C PRO A 118 -6.53 -13.99 4.91
N GLY A 119 -5.82 -14.14 3.81
CA GLY A 119 -6.30 -14.00 2.45
C GLY A 119 -5.18 -13.49 1.54
N ASP A 120 -5.44 -13.34 0.27
CA ASP A 120 -4.50 -12.70 -0.65
C ASP A 120 -4.89 -11.22 -0.75
N ASP A 121 -4.17 -10.36 -0.01
CA ASP A 121 -4.54 -8.98 0.25
C ASP A 121 -3.74 -7.98 -0.58
N MET A 122 -4.26 -6.76 -0.75
CA MET A 122 -3.56 -5.63 -1.34
C MET A 122 -3.56 -4.45 -0.37
N LEU A 123 -2.39 -4.00 0.04
CA LEU A 123 -2.18 -2.91 0.98
C LEU A 123 -1.38 -1.78 0.33
N ALA A 124 -1.86 -0.55 0.42
CA ALA A 124 -1.18 0.64 -0.07
C ALA A 124 -1.18 1.74 1.00
N GLY A 125 0.00 2.06 1.56
CA GLY A 125 0.17 3.13 2.55
C GLY A 125 0.00 4.51 1.93
N LEU A 126 0.63 4.74 0.83
CA LEU A 126 0.70 5.95 0.00
C LEU A 126 1.65 7.00 0.57
N GLY A 127 1.29 7.80 1.50
CA GLY A 127 2.16 8.88 1.93
C GLY A 127 2.23 9.04 3.44
N GLY A 128 3.42 8.99 3.99
CA GLY A 128 3.65 8.96 5.42
C GLY A 128 4.63 7.85 5.78
N ASN A 129 4.84 7.62 7.04
CA ASN A 129 5.66 6.49 7.47
C ASN A 129 4.72 5.39 7.95
N ASP A 130 4.46 4.44 7.08
CA ASP A 130 3.39 3.47 7.25
C ASP A 130 3.89 2.12 7.79
N THR A 131 2.96 1.38 8.36
CA THR A 131 3.20 0.00 8.79
C THR A 131 2.20 -0.91 8.07
N LEU A 132 2.71 -1.80 7.23
CA LEU A 132 1.93 -2.74 6.44
C LEU A 132 2.24 -4.18 6.89
N GLU A 133 1.22 -4.94 7.22
CA GLU A 133 1.32 -6.36 7.55
C GLU A 133 0.30 -7.12 6.69
N GLY A 134 0.78 -7.92 5.73
CA GLY A 134 -0.09 -8.72 4.85
C GLY A 134 -0.81 -9.79 5.66
N GLY A 135 -0.10 -10.70 6.23
CA GLY A 135 -0.66 -11.80 6.99
C GLY A 135 -0.45 -13.13 6.28
N PRO A 136 -1.28 -14.14 6.53
CA PRO A 136 -1.20 -15.40 5.78
C PRO A 136 -1.92 -15.30 4.42
N GLY A 137 -1.18 -15.45 3.35
CA GLY A 137 -1.70 -15.37 1.97
C GLY A 137 -0.61 -14.94 1.00
N ALA A 138 -0.96 -14.73 -0.24
CA ALA A 138 -0.05 -14.18 -1.22
C ALA A 138 -0.38 -12.70 -1.42
N ASP A 139 0.31 -11.84 -0.66
CA ASP A 139 -0.05 -10.45 -0.48
C ASP A 139 0.72 -9.50 -1.39
N GLN A 140 0.14 -8.34 -1.65
CA GLN A 140 0.78 -7.23 -2.36
C GLN A 140 0.84 -6.01 -1.44
N LEU A 141 2.06 -5.55 -1.11
CA LEU A 141 2.28 -4.47 -0.17
C LEU A 141 3.05 -3.33 -0.84
N ILE A 142 2.54 -2.13 -0.74
CA ILE A 142 3.11 -0.93 -1.40
C ILE A 142 3.18 0.19 -0.37
N GLY A 143 4.41 0.54 0.10
CA GLY A 143 4.64 1.65 1.02
C GLY A 143 4.41 2.99 0.35
N MET A 144 5.11 3.24 -0.72
CA MET A 144 5.20 4.50 -1.46
C MET A 144 6.02 5.56 -0.71
N GLY A 145 5.43 6.69 -0.33
CA GLY A 145 6.19 7.86 0.08
C GLY A 145 6.37 8.01 1.58
N GLY A 146 7.53 7.71 2.11
CA GLY A 146 7.83 7.79 3.53
C GLY A 146 8.95 6.83 3.92
N VAL A 147 9.09 6.59 5.20
CA VAL A 147 9.97 5.55 5.75
C VAL A 147 9.06 4.45 6.27
N ASP A 148 8.88 3.42 5.48
CA ASP A 148 7.86 2.42 5.71
C ASP A 148 8.40 1.16 6.38
N THR A 149 7.51 0.45 7.07
CA THR A 149 7.79 -0.86 7.64
C THR A 149 6.80 -1.86 7.07
N ILE A 150 7.31 -2.82 6.32
CA ILE A 150 6.50 -3.75 5.55
C ILE A 150 6.84 -5.18 5.95
N ALA A 151 5.82 -5.97 6.26
CA ALA A 151 5.92 -7.39 6.53
C ALA A 151 4.90 -8.15 5.67
N GLY A 152 5.37 -9.04 4.80
CA GLY A 152 4.51 -9.91 4.00
C GLY A 152 3.78 -10.89 4.89
N GLY A 153 4.49 -11.80 5.50
CA GLY A 153 3.92 -12.85 6.34
C GLY A 153 4.17 -14.22 5.74
N PRO A 154 3.36 -15.24 6.08
CA PRO A 154 3.45 -16.54 5.43
C PRO A 154 2.73 -16.55 4.08
N GLY A 155 3.44 -16.88 3.02
CA GLY A 155 2.95 -16.95 1.64
C GLY A 155 3.93 -16.33 0.66
N ASP A 156 3.64 -16.46 -0.63
CA ASP A 156 4.50 -15.89 -1.69
C ASP A 156 4.14 -14.42 -1.91
N ASP A 157 4.81 -13.51 -1.19
CA ASP A 157 4.46 -12.11 -1.13
C ASP A 157 5.20 -11.23 -2.14
N THR A 158 4.64 -10.07 -2.44
CA THR A 158 5.29 -9.04 -3.25
C THR A 158 5.25 -7.69 -2.53
N ALA A 159 6.43 -7.12 -2.23
CA ALA A 159 6.53 -5.86 -1.52
C ALA A 159 7.36 -4.82 -2.28
N PHE A 160 6.93 -3.57 -2.19
CA PHE A 160 7.61 -2.39 -2.72
C PHE A 160 7.71 -1.34 -1.61
N GLY A 161 8.93 -0.96 -1.22
CA GLY A 161 9.18 0.12 -0.27
C GLY A 161 8.77 1.47 -0.85
N GLY A 162 9.54 2.00 -1.72
CA GLY A 162 9.27 3.27 -2.35
C GLY A 162 10.49 4.20 -2.31
N PRO A 163 10.30 5.51 -2.23
CA PRO A 163 11.38 6.43 -1.95
C PRO A 163 11.61 6.56 -0.43
N LEU A 164 12.85 6.82 -0.04
CA LEU A 164 13.40 6.89 1.31
C LEU A 164 13.76 5.50 1.88
N ASN A 165 14.07 5.43 3.17
CA ASN A 165 14.75 4.26 3.75
C ASN A 165 13.76 3.33 4.41
N ASP A 166 13.42 2.25 3.76
CA ASP A 166 12.37 1.33 4.16
C ASP A 166 12.91 0.09 4.88
N VAL A 167 12.03 -0.56 5.61
CA VAL A 167 12.31 -1.85 6.26
C VAL A 167 11.30 -2.86 5.73
N ILE A 168 11.79 -3.88 5.01
CA ILE A 168 10.96 -4.88 4.35
C ILE A 168 11.35 -6.27 4.84
N ALA A 169 10.35 -7.04 5.27
CA ALA A 169 10.47 -8.45 5.57
C ALA A 169 9.45 -9.24 4.75
N GLY A 170 9.91 -10.18 3.93
CA GLY A 170 9.04 -11.09 3.20
C GLY A 170 8.32 -12.03 4.15
N GLY A 171 9.03 -12.94 4.72
CA GLY A 171 8.48 -13.92 5.65
C GLY A 171 8.86 -15.34 5.24
N PRO A 172 8.08 -16.35 5.60
CA PRO A 172 8.21 -17.69 5.04
C PRO A 172 7.60 -17.79 3.63
N ASP A 173 8.11 -18.71 2.83
CA ASP A 173 7.77 -18.98 1.43
C ASP A 173 8.53 -18.06 0.45
N ASN A 174 8.16 -17.96 -0.83
CA ASN A 174 9.03 -17.37 -1.84
C ASN A 174 8.60 -15.95 -2.20
N ASP A 175 9.35 -14.98 -1.69
CA ASP A 175 8.97 -13.58 -1.76
C ASP A 175 9.66 -12.82 -2.91
N THR A 176 9.03 -11.73 -3.32
CA THR A 176 9.55 -10.79 -4.31
C THR A 176 9.56 -9.38 -3.71
N LEU A 177 10.76 -8.89 -3.37
CA LEU A 177 10.93 -7.69 -2.56
C LEU A 177 11.75 -6.63 -3.31
N PHE A 178 11.23 -5.41 -3.31
CA PHE A 178 11.85 -4.25 -3.93
C PHE A 178 11.99 -3.11 -2.92
N GLY A 179 13.23 -2.66 -2.60
CA GLY A 179 13.49 -1.45 -1.82
C GLY A 179 13.09 -0.21 -2.58
N ASN A 180 13.47 -0.11 -3.80
CA ASN A 180 13.35 0.98 -4.77
C ASN A 180 14.37 2.09 -4.53
N PHE A 181 14.03 3.24 -3.93
CA PHE A 181 14.95 4.36 -3.76
C PHE A 181 15.18 4.65 -2.28
N GLY A 182 16.39 4.58 -1.83
CA GLY A 182 16.75 4.85 -0.45
C GLY A 182 17.91 4.01 0.00
N SER A 183 18.08 3.92 1.28
CA SER A 183 18.98 2.94 1.91
C SER A 183 18.12 1.98 2.70
N ASP A 184 17.74 0.90 2.06
CA ASP A 184 16.71 0.01 2.56
C ASP A 184 17.29 -1.17 3.36
N THR A 185 16.47 -1.72 4.22
CA THR A 185 16.78 -2.93 4.96
C THR A 185 15.78 -4.01 4.57
N ILE A 186 16.25 -5.02 3.81
CA ILE A 186 15.37 -6.03 3.24
C ILE A 186 15.78 -7.42 3.73
N THR A 187 14.80 -8.17 4.18
CA THR A 187 14.97 -9.56 4.61
C THR A 187 13.94 -10.43 3.91
N GLY A 188 14.39 -11.40 3.10
CA GLY A 188 13.51 -12.39 2.48
C GLY A 188 12.89 -13.28 3.53
N GLY A 189 13.67 -14.10 4.18
CA GLY A 189 13.18 -15.06 5.16
C GLY A 189 13.49 -16.48 4.72
N PRO A 190 12.76 -17.48 5.22
CA PRO A 190 12.87 -18.85 4.74
C PRO A 190 12.10 -19.03 3.42
N GLY A 191 12.79 -19.23 2.32
CA GLY A 191 12.19 -19.41 1.00
C GLY A 191 13.22 -19.24 -0.12
N ASP A 192 12.78 -19.36 -1.34
CA ASP A 192 13.57 -19.02 -2.53
C ASP A 192 13.17 -17.60 -2.98
N ASP A 193 13.80 -16.58 -2.38
CA ASP A 193 13.39 -15.19 -2.50
C ASP A 193 14.08 -14.47 -3.66
N PHE A 194 13.38 -13.50 -4.23
CA PHE A 194 13.92 -12.48 -5.11
C PHE A 194 13.95 -11.13 -4.38
N ILE A 195 15.15 -10.55 -4.23
CA ILE A 195 15.36 -9.27 -3.54
C ILE A 195 16.12 -8.33 -4.48
N ASP A 196 15.56 -7.16 -4.72
CA ASP A 196 16.20 -6.08 -5.45
C ASP A 196 16.18 -4.82 -4.58
N GLY A 197 17.34 -4.39 -4.07
CA GLY A 197 17.44 -3.18 -3.27
C GLY A 197 17.05 -1.96 -4.09
N ASP A 198 17.66 -1.82 -5.25
CA ASP A 198 17.42 -0.69 -6.15
C ASP A 198 16.58 -1.08 -7.36
N ASN A 199 15.61 -0.27 -7.69
CA ASN A 199 14.96 -0.40 -8.98
C ASN A 199 15.88 0.15 -10.09
N PRO A 200 16.34 -0.67 -11.06
CA PRO A 200 17.23 -0.23 -12.13
C PRO A 200 16.57 0.68 -13.17
N THR A 201 15.31 1.05 -13.01
CA THR A 201 14.67 2.04 -13.88
C THR A 201 15.22 3.43 -13.56
N PRO A 202 15.68 4.21 -14.56
CA PRO A 202 16.15 5.56 -14.29
C PRO A 202 15.03 6.35 -13.64
N ALA A 203 15.29 6.82 -12.40
CA ALA A 203 14.37 7.64 -11.63
C ALA A 203 13.85 8.81 -12.48
N PRO A 204 12.53 9.03 -12.53
CA PRO A 204 12.03 10.29 -13.04
C PRO A 204 12.49 11.43 -12.11
N PRO A 205 13.03 12.56 -12.63
CA PRO A 205 13.38 13.68 -11.76
C PRO A 205 12.15 14.14 -10.95
N PRO A 206 12.25 14.41 -9.62
CA PRO A 206 13.42 15.03 -9.01
C PRO A 206 14.29 14.12 -8.13
N PHE A 207 14.16 12.81 -8.19
CA PHE A 207 14.97 11.92 -7.35
C PHE A 207 16.40 11.82 -7.89
N PRO A 208 17.44 12.15 -7.09
CA PRO A 208 18.81 11.89 -7.48
C PRO A 208 19.04 10.38 -7.64
N PRO A 209 20.00 9.96 -8.51
CA PRO A 209 20.45 8.59 -8.50
C PRO A 209 20.94 8.27 -7.09
N GLY A 210 20.33 7.26 -6.47
CA GLY A 210 20.36 7.05 -5.04
C GLY A 210 21.75 6.88 -4.46
N ASP A 211 21.85 7.29 -3.22
CA ASP A 211 22.89 6.91 -2.29
C ASP A 211 22.44 5.58 -1.67
N ASN A 212 22.60 4.52 -2.46
CA ASN A 212 21.95 3.25 -2.25
C ASN A 212 22.89 2.33 -1.44
N ASN A 213 22.73 2.33 -0.15
CA ASN A 213 23.37 1.40 0.77
C ASN A 213 22.34 0.44 1.32
N ASP A 214 21.72 -0.35 0.44
CA ASP A 214 20.72 -1.31 0.86
C ASP A 214 21.36 -2.51 1.54
N VAL A 215 20.77 -2.92 2.63
CA VAL A 215 21.20 -4.08 3.39
C VAL A 215 20.19 -5.20 3.18
N CYS A 216 20.61 -6.24 2.49
CA CYS A 216 19.73 -7.36 2.15
C CYS A 216 20.21 -8.68 2.74
N SER A 217 19.24 -9.48 3.18
CA SER A 217 19.45 -10.85 3.64
C SER A 217 18.35 -11.76 3.10
N GLY A 218 18.72 -12.82 2.39
CA GLY A 218 17.74 -13.76 1.84
C GLY A 218 17.28 -14.83 2.84
N GLY A 219 18.04 -15.09 3.89
CA GLY A 219 17.69 -16.19 4.81
C GLY A 219 17.94 -17.58 4.23
N PRO A 220 17.34 -18.64 4.79
CA PRO A 220 17.48 -20.00 4.30
C PRO A 220 16.68 -20.24 3.02
N GLY A 221 17.35 -20.59 1.93
CA GLY A 221 16.75 -20.85 0.62
C GLY A 221 17.73 -20.62 -0.52
N THR A 222 17.25 -20.66 -1.75
CA THR A 222 18.02 -20.31 -2.96
C THR A 222 17.64 -18.89 -3.41
N ASN A 223 18.20 -17.89 -2.76
CA ASN A 223 17.82 -16.51 -2.96
C ASN A 223 18.54 -15.86 -4.14
N VAL A 224 17.84 -14.99 -4.85
CA VAL A 224 18.40 -14.09 -5.84
C VAL A 224 18.41 -12.68 -5.27
N ILE A 225 19.59 -12.16 -4.95
CA ILE A 225 19.78 -10.83 -4.37
C ILE A 225 20.58 -9.98 -5.34
N GLN A 226 20.10 -8.80 -5.64
CA GLN A 226 20.76 -7.85 -6.51
C GLN A 226 20.63 -6.41 -6.01
N ASN A 227 21.59 -5.57 -6.40
CA ASN A 227 21.61 -4.14 -6.04
C ASN A 227 21.57 -3.88 -4.52
N CYS A 228 22.24 -4.72 -3.75
CA CYS A 228 22.29 -4.66 -2.28
C CYS A 228 23.71 -4.83 -1.74
N GLU A 229 23.99 -4.27 -0.56
CA GLU A 229 25.13 -4.67 0.26
C GLU A 229 24.75 -5.90 1.10
N ILE A 230 25.35 -7.05 0.78
CA ILE A 230 25.00 -8.31 1.44
C ILE A 230 25.64 -8.36 2.83
N THR A 231 24.84 -8.45 3.88
CA THR A 231 25.32 -8.82 5.20
C THR A 231 25.32 -10.34 5.35
N SER A 232 26.51 -10.88 5.51
CA SER A 232 26.73 -12.34 5.73
C SER A 232 26.43 -12.76 7.17
#